data_3c622a6f08d07f337360d47645ae1342
#
_entry.id   3c622a6f08d07f337360d47645ae1342
#
_cell.length_a   1.000
_cell.length_b   1.000
_cell.length_c   1.000
_cell.angle_alpha   90.00
_cell.angle_beta   90.00
_cell.angle_gamma   90.00
#
_symmetry.space_group_name_H-M   'P 1'
#
loop_
_entity.id
_entity.type
_entity.pdbx_description
1 polymer ?
#
loop_
_entity_poly.entity_id
_entity_poly.type
_entity_poly.pdbx_seq_one_letter_code
_entity_poly.pdbx_strand_id
1 'polypeptide(L)'
;MKMIGIAFLCAGALLAQDGGEKATVPLTDPSRPAHIRVHLIQGGITVRGANIKNVVVEARERPDGESRESRPAAAAGMKRLDLPNNAGLDVVEEDNVVNIKTASWNQPSDLVITVPQRSSLQLKCLNNGDIYVENVDGEIDADDLNGKVTLKNVSGSVVAHSLNGAVHVSLDQVDPSKPMSFSTLNGDIDVTLPDTVKANVRMKTDNGEIYSDFDVKLDAGGPSSLSASGRRPDGSYHLHFDRSLHGTINGGGPEFQFTSYNGQIYIHKK
;
A
#
# COMPACT_ATOMS: atom_id res chain seq x y z
N MET A 1 -26.86 -15.72 -39.52
CA MET A 1 -25.83 -14.66 -39.45
C MET A 1 -24.82 -15.09 -38.39
N LYS A 2 -23.65 -15.58 -38.81
CA LYS A 2 -22.59 -16.09 -37.90
C LYS A 2 -21.72 -14.90 -37.53
N MET A 3 -21.69 -14.51 -36.26
CA MET A 3 -20.70 -13.57 -35.73
C MET A 3 -19.40 -14.32 -35.51
N ILE A 4 -18.37 -13.94 -36.28
CA ILE A 4 -17.01 -14.41 -36.11
C ILE A 4 -16.37 -13.49 -35.08
N GLY A 5 -16.10 -14.03 -33.90
CA GLY A 5 -15.30 -13.35 -32.88
C GLY A 5 -13.84 -13.40 -33.31
N ILE A 6 -13.23 -12.23 -33.56
CA ILE A 6 -11.81 -12.09 -33.81
C ILE A 6 -11.14 -11.99 -32.45
N ALA A 7 -10.50 -13.07 -32.03
CA ALA A 7 -9.58 -13.04 -30.90
C ALA A 7 -8.30 -12.32 -31.34
N PHE A 8 -8.07 -11.11 -30.84
CA PHE A 8 -6.80 -10.43 -31.00
C PHE A 8 -5.77 -11.04 -30.02
N LEU A 9 -4.92 -11.90 -30.57
CA LEU A 9 -3.75 -12.40 -29.87
C LEU A 9 -2.67 -11.28 -29.91
N CYS A 10 -2.62 -10.43 -28.89
CA CYS A 10 -1.50 -9.49 -28.73
C CYS A 10 -0.27 -10.26 -28.25
N ALA A 11 0.62 -10.60 -29.18
CA ALA A 11 1.96 -11.06 -28.88
C ALA A 11 2.75 -9.86 -28.30
N GLY A 12 2.87 -9.77 -26.98
CA GLY A 12 3.79 -8.85 -26.32
C GLY A 12 5.23 -9.26 -26.64
N ALA A 13 6.02 -8.34 -27.18
CA ALA A 13 7.44 -8.56 -27.39
C ALA A 13 8.17 -8.62 -26.03
N LEU A 14 8.65 -9.79 -25.65
CA LEU A 14 9.62 -9.96 -24.57
C LEU A 14 10.97 -9.44 -25.06
N LEU A 15 11.43 -8.31 -24.57
CA LEU A 15 12.82 -7.88 -24.66
C LEU A 15 13.50 -8.24 -23.34
N ALA A 16 14.19 -9.36 -23.31
CA ALA A 16 15.07 -9.73 -22.22
C ALA A 16 16.36 -8.91 -22.34
N GLN A 17 16.53 -7.92 -21.46
CA GLN A 17 17.85 -7.31 -21.19
C GLN A 17 17.94 -7.00 -19.69
N ASP A 18 19.05 -7.40 -19.09
CA ASP A 18 19.44 -7.23 -17.68
C ASP A 18 18.55 -7.92 -16.63
N GLY A 19 18.63 -9.25 -16.51
CA GLY A 19 18.36 -10.00 -15.27
C GLY A 19 16.96 -9.93 -14.67
N GLY A 20 16.00 -9.22 -15.28
CA GLY A 20 14.62 -9.02 -14.79
C GLY A 20 13.58 -9.31 -15.86
N GLU A 21 12.45 -9.87 -15.46
CA GLU A 21 11.28 -9.99 -16.35
C GLU A 21 10.57 -8.63 -16.46
N LYS A 22 10.42 -8.15 -17.71
CA LYS A 22 9.72 -6.91 -18.00
C LYS A 22 8.52 -7.16 -18.91
N ALA A 23 7.34 -6.77 -18.46
CA ALA A 23 6.12 -6.84 -19.23
C ALA A 23 5.52 -5.45 -19.44
N THR A 24 5.05 -5.17 -20.66
CA THR A 24 4.27 -3.97 -20.97
C THR A 24 2.83 -4.39 -21.21
N VAL A 25 1.91 -3.86 -20.40
CA VAL A 25 0.49 -4.19 -20.39
C VAL A 25 -0.29 -3.02 -20.99
N PRO A 26 -0.85 -3.17 -22.19
CA PRO A 26 -1.71 -2.14 -22.75
C PRO A 26 -3.02 -2.06 -21.95
N LEU A 27 -3.52 -0.86 -21.72
CA LEU A 27 -4.84 -0.64 -21.11
C LEU A 27 -5.92 -0.72 -22.18
N THR A 28 -7.07 -1.27 -21.82
CA THR A 28 -8.25 -1.34 -22.71
C THR A 28 -8.68 0.07 -23.15
N ASP A 29 -8.69 1.04 -22.26
CA ASP A 29 -8.97 2.45 -22.55
C ASP A 29 -7.98 3.37 -21.82
N PRO A 30 -6.89 3.81 -22.48
CA PRO A 30 -5.89 4.68 -21.88
C PRO A 30 -6.38 6.09 -21.52
N SER A 31 -7.61 6.46 -21.88
CA SER A 31 -8.19 7.76 -21.51
C SER A 31 -8.85 7.74 -20.13
N ARG A 32 -9.20 6.57 -19.62
CA ARG A 32 -9.76 6.36 -18.28
C ARG A 32 -8.64 6.07 -17.26
N PRO A 33 -8.84 6.40 -15.98
CA PRO A 33 -7.93 5.97 -14.92
C PRO A 33 -7.74 4.43 -14.90
N ALA A 34 -6.53 3.99 -14.66
CA ALA A 34 -6.25 2.57 -14.46
C ALA A 34 -6.46 2.15 -13.00
N HIS A 35 -6.86 0.91 -12.79
CA HIS A 35 -6.96 0.29 -11.46
C HIS A 35 -5.92 -0.81 -11.35
N ILE A 36 -4.92 -0.62 -10.51
CA ILE A 36 -3.81 -1.55 -10.36
C ILE A 36 -3.94 -2.31 -9.04
N ARG A 37 -4.02 -3.62 -9.12
CA ARG A 37 -4.09 -4.51 -7.95
C ARG A 37 -2.84 -5.37 -7.90
N VAL A 38 -2.08 -5.25 -6.83
CA VAL A 38 -0.86 -6.01 -6.62
C VAL A 38 -0.98 -6.83 -5.35
N HIS A 39 -0.70 -8.12 -5.45
CA HIS A 39 -0.63 -8.99 -4.29
C HIS A 39 0.71 -9.73 -4.31
N LEU A 40 1.61 -9.33 -3.42
CA LEU A 40 2.96 -9.88 -3.29
C LEU A 40 3.11 -10.60 -1.95
N ILE A 41 3.60 -11.84 -1.98
CA ILE A 41 3.82 -12.63 -0.77
C ILE A 41 5.18 -12.33 -0.16
N GLN A 42 6.23 -12.20 -1.00
CA GLN A 42 7.59 -11.90 -0.57
C GLN A 42 8.27 -10.93 -1.53
N GLY A 43 8.85 -9.86 -1.00
CA GLY A 43 9.53 -8.81 -1.76
C GLY A 43 8.86 -7.45 -1.64
N GLY A 44 9.45 -6.43 -2.25
CA GLY A 44 8.96 -5.05 -2.19
C GLY A 44 8.12 -4.66 -3.40
N ILE A 45 7.23 -3.70 -3.22
CA ILE A 45 6.40 -3.11 -4.27
C ILE A 45 6.80 -1.65 -4.44
N THR A 46 7.30 -1.30 -5.63
CA THR A 46 7.57 0.09 -6.01
C THR A 46 6.65 0.49 -7.15
N VAL A 47 5.81 1.51 -6.95
CA VAL A 47 4.92 2.05 -7.98
C VAL A 47 5.33 3.48 -8.30
N ARG A 48 5.47 3.81 -9.58
CA ARG A 48 5.77 5.16 -10.05
C ARG A 48 4.75 5.63 -11.07
N GLY A 49 4.10 6.74 -10.77
CA GLY A 49 3.25 7.43 -11.71
C GLY A 49 4.07 8.17 -12.76
N ALA A 50 3.74 7.99 -14.02
CA ALA A 50 4.41 8.64 -15.14
C ALA A 50 3.41 9.06 -16.23
N ASN A 51 3.84 9.93 -17.14
CA ASN A 51 3.02 10.32 -18.29
C ASN A 51 3.09 9.24 -19.40
N ILE A 52 2.49 8.10 -19.14
CA ILE A 52 2.44 6.94 -20.05
C ILE A 52 1.00 6.46 -20.22
N LYS A 53 0.73 5.63 -21.24
CA LYS A 53 -0.59 5.09 -21.56
C LYS A 53 -0.73 3.60 -21.27
N ASN A 54 0.33 2.95 -20.87
CA ASN A 54 0.40 1.52 -20.60
C ASN A 54 0.89 1.32 -19.16
N VAL A 55 0.74 0.12 -18.64
CA VAL A 55 1.37 -0.28 -17.38
C VAL A 55 2.62 -1.08 -17.70
N VAL A 56 3.74 -0.73 -17.07
CA VAL A 56 5.00 -1.47 -17.22
C VAL A 56 5.32 -2.15 -15.89
N VAL A 57 5.49 -3.45 -15.92
CA VAL A 57 5.81 -4.27 -14.75
C VAL A 57 7.18 -4.88 -14.94
N GLU A 58 8.07 -4.64 -13.99
CA GLU A 58 9.43 -5.23 -13.95
C GLU A 58 9.55 -6.02 -12.65
N ALA A 59 9.84 -7.32 -12.76
CA ALA A 59 10.18 -8.14 -11.62
C ALA A 59 11.69 -8.31 -11.54
N ARG A 60 12.27 -7.98 -10.40
CA ARG A 60 13.69 -8.15 -10.12
C ARG A 60 13.85 -9.19 -9.03
N GLU A 61 14.64 -10.21 -9.35
CA GLU A 61 15.04 -11.14 -8.30
C GLU A 61 15.85 -10.39 -7.25
N ARG A 62 15.48 -10.59 -6.00
CA ARG A 62 16.31 -10.15 -4.89
C ARG A 62 17.47 -11.14 -4.80
N PRO A 63 18.74 -10.69 -4.95
CA PRO A 63 19.84 -11.61 -4.70
C PRO A 63 19.69 -12.12 -3.28
N ASP A 64 19.50 -13.43 -3.11
CA ASP A 64 19.34 -14.09 -1.85
C ASP A 64 20.47 -13.65 -0.90
N GLY A 65 20.14 -12.84 0.10
CA GLY A 65 20.97 -12.65 1.27
C GLY A 65 21.06 -14.02 1.96
N GLU A 66 22.07 -14.79 1.64
CA GLU A 66 22.55 -15.97 2.41
C GLU A 66 21.48 -16.94 2.94
N SER A 67 20.53 -17.39 2.14
CA SER A 67 20.04 -18.76 2.32
C SER A 67 20.72 -19.70 1.32
N ARG A 68 22.04 -19.80 1.43
CA ARG A 68 22.70 -21.06 1.06
C ARG A 68 22.21 -22.09 2.06
N GLU A 69 21.03 -22.65 1.81
CA GLU A 69 20.70 -23.94 2.39
C GLU A 69 21.90 -24.85 2.13
N SER A 70 22.57 -25.22 3.20
CA SER A 70 23.71 -26.13 3.16
C SER A 70 23.25 -27.33 2.33
N ARG A 71 23.95 -27.58 1.23
CA ARG A 71 23.66 -28.67 0.29
C ARG A 71 23.38 -29.95 1.11
N PRO A 72 22.20 -30.57 0.98
CA PRO A 72 21.90 -31.77 1.74
C PRO A 72 23.01 -32.82 1.52
N ALA A 73 23.46 -33.45 2.59
CA ALA A 73 24.52 -34.46 2.49
C ALA A 73 24.17 -35.55 1.45
N ALA A 74 22.90 -35.86 1.28
CA ALA A 74 22.40 -36.77 0.24
C ALA A 74 22.62 -36.31 -1.20
N ALA A 75 22.90 -35.02 -1.42
CA ALA A 75 23.19 -34.44 -2.75
C ALA A 75 24.68 -34.33 -3.05
N ALA A 76 25.55 -34.93 -2.23
CA ALA A 76 26.99 -34.96 -2.45
C ALA A 76 27.30 -35.69 -3.78
N GLY A 77 28.01 -34.97 -4.68
CA GLY A 77 28.35 -35.51 -6.01
C GLY A 77 27.28 -35.35 -7.10
N MET A 78 26.07 -34.88 -6.77
CA MET A 78 25.04 -34.64 -7.76
C MET A 78 25.13 -33.20 -8.33
N LYS A 79 24.81 -33.03 -9.62
CA LYS A 79 24.66 -31.72 -10.23
C LYS A 79 23.26 -31.18 -9.89
N ARG A 80 23.20 -29.98 -9.32
CA ARG A 80 21.93 -29.27 -9.16
C ARG A 80 21.39 -28.93 -10.55
N LEU A 81 20.13 -29.25 -10.79
CA LEU A 81 19.40 -28.78 -11.94
C LEU A 81 18.60 -27.56 -11.51
N ASP A 82 18.98 -26.41 -12.02
CA ASP A 82 18.24 -25.18 -11.75
C ASP A 82 16.99 -25.19 -12.64
N LEU A 83 15.84 -24.93 -12.03
CA LEU A 83 14.60 -24.68 -12.77
C LEU A 83 14.75 -23.32 -13.50
N PRO A 84 14.07 -23.14 -14.64
CA PRO A 84 14.05 -21.82 -15.28
C PRO A 84 13.63 -20.76 -14.26
N ASN A 85 14.48 -19.77 -14.07
CA ASN A 85 14.26 -18.65 -13.15
C ASN A 85 13.24 -17.72 -13.80
N ASN A 86 11.96 -17.98 -13.59
CA ASN A 86 10.92 -17.00 -13.86
C ASN A 86 10.31 -16.60 -12.52
N ALA A 87 10.13 -15.30 -12.31
CA ALA A 87 9.54 -14.73 -11.08
C ALA A 87 8.12 -15.24 -10.83
N GLY A 88 7.59 -16.10 -11.71
CA GLY A 88 6.22 -16.59 -11.64
C GLY A 88 5.22 -15.43 -11.65
N LEU A 89 5.48 -14.38 -12.42
CA LEU A 89 4.66 -13.20 -12.51
C LEU A 89 3.42 -13.50 -13.37
N ASP A 90 2.26 -13.38 -12.77
CA ASP A 90 0.96 -13.44 -13.46
C ASP A 90 0.38 -12.03 -13.54
N VAL A 91 0.19 -11.52 -14.77
CA VAL A 91 -0.35 -10.19 -15.04
C VAL A 91 -1.53 -10.30 -15.98
N VAL A 92 -2.68 -9.89 -15.50
CA VAL A 92 -3.94 -9.91 -16.26
C VAL A 92 -4.53 -8.51 -16.30
N GLU A 93 -4.85 -8.01 -17.47
CA GLU A 93 -5.60 -6.76 -17.66
C GLU A 93 -6.99 -7.07 -18.22
N GLU A 94 -8.02 -6.49 -17.63
CA GLU A 94 -9.39 -6.56 -18.06
C GLU A 94 -10.12 -5.25 -17.69
N ASP A 95 -10.66 -4.54 -18.66
CA ASP A 95 -11.41 -3.28 -18.49
C ASP A 95 -10.70 -2.22 -17.63
N ASN A 96 -9.43 -1.94 -17.94
CA ASN A 96 -8.53 -1.04 -17.20
C ASN A 96 -8.18 -1.49 -15.77
N VAL A 97 -8.49 -2.73 -15.40
CA VAL A 97 -8.06 -3.34 -14.15
C VAL A 97 -6.88 -4.26 -14.41
N VAL A 98 -5.70 -3.90 -13.90
CA VAL A 98 -4.49 -4.71 -14.02
C VAL A 98 -4.26 -5.45 -12.70
N ASN A 99 -4.36 -6.78 -12.75
CA ASN A 99 -4.08 -7.64 -11.62
C ASN A 99 -2.68 -8.23 -11.74
N ILE A 100 -1.85 -8.02 -10.74
CA ILE A 100 -0.45 -8.47 -10.70
C ILE A 100 -0.28 -9.38 -9.48
N LYS A 101 0.13 -10.62 -9.70
CA LYS A 101 0.35 -11.61 -8.65
C LYS A 101 1.65 -12.35 -8.90
N THR A 102 2.33 -12.73 -7.82
CA THR A 102 3.46 -13.65 -7.89
C THR A 102 3.00 -15.04 -7.47
N ALA A 103 3.31 -16.04 -8.30
CA ALA A 103 2.94 -17.44 -8.03
C ALA A 103 3.97 -18.17 -7.16
N SER A 104 5.17 -17.60 -6.97
CA SER A 104 6.26 -18.27 -6.27
C SER A 104 6.31 -17.87 -4.79
N TRP A 105 6.21 -18.88 -3.90
CA TRP A 105 6.39 -18.72 -2.46
C TRP A 105 7.86 -18.69 -2.03
N ASN A 106 8.76 -19.18 -2.89
CA ASN A 106 10.16 -19.45 -2.54
C ASN A 106 11.16 -18.49 -3.19
N GLN A 107 10.69 -17.52 -4.00
CA GLN A 107 11.55 -16.56 -4.66
C GLN A 107 11.06 -15.14 -4.34
N PRO A 108 11.74 -14.45 -3.42
CA PRO A 108 11.43 -13.04 -3.16
C PRO A 108 11.77 -12.22 -4.40
N SER A 109 10.79 -11.49 -4.91
CA SER A 109 10.95 -10.64 -6.09
C SER A 109 10.50 -9.22 -5.77
N ASP A 110 11.35 -8.25 -6.06
CA ASP A 110 10.96 -6.85 -5.99
C ASP A 110 10.24 -6.45 -7.29
N LEU A 111 9.03 -5.92 -7.15
CA LEU A 111 8.24 -5.42 -8.27
C LEU A 111 8.45 -3.92 -8.44
N VAL A 112 8.80 -3.50 -9.64
CA VAL A 112 8.82 -2.10 -10.05
C VAL A 112 7.74 -1.89 -11.12
N ILE A 113 6.73 -1.10 -10.78
CA ILE A 113 5.55 -0.91 -11.63
C ILE A 113 5.47 0.57 -12.02
N THR A 114 5.51 0.86 -13.30
CA THR A 114 5.27 2.20 -13.82
C THR A 114 3.85 2.28 -14.36
N VAL A 115 3.07 3.24 -13.88
CA VAL A 115 1.64 3.39 -14.16
C VAL A 115 1.33 4.79 -14.71
N PRO A 116 0.23 5.00 -15.45
CA PRO A 116 -0.28 6.34 -15.70
C PRO A 116 -0.45 7.11 -14.38
N GLN A 117 -0.14 8.42 -14.35
CA GLN A 117 -0.29 9.21 -13.13
C GLN A 117 -1.70 9.11 -12.53
N ARG A 118 -2.72 9.14 -13.39
CA ARG A 118 -4.13 8.96 -12.97
C ARG A 118 -4.45 7.48 -12.84
N SER A 119 -4.12 6.90 -11.68
CA SER A 119 -4.34 5.48 -11.39
C SER A 119 -4.78 5.29 -9.95
N SER A 120 -5.73 4.37 -9.73
CA SER A 120 -6.05 3.89 -8.39
C SER A 120 -5.26 2.63 -8.10
N LEU A 121 -4.74 2.51 -6.87
CA LEU A 121 -3.84 1.44 -6.47
C LEU A 121 -4.42 0.64 -5.30
N GLN A 122 -4.37 -0.68 -5.39
CA GLN A 122 -4.59 -1.60 -4.27
C GLN A 122 -3.36 -2.49 -4.13
N LEU A 123 -2.55 -2.23 -3.13
CA LEU A 123 -1.24 -2.85 -2.95
C LEU A 123 -1.23 -3.65 -1.66
N LYS A 124 -0.88 -4.94 -1.76
CA LYS A 124 -0.75 -5.83 -0.61
C LYS A 124 0.59 -6.53 -0.63
N CYS A 125 1.36 -6.36 0.45
CA CYS A 125 2.63 -7.01 0.68
C CYS A 125 2.60 -7.76 2.01
N LEU A 126 3.03 -9.03 2.03
CA LEU A 126 2.97 -9.83 3.26
C LEU A 126 4.31 -9.91 3.98
N ASN A 127 5.42 -10.13 3.26
CA ASN A 127 6.71 -10.39 3.90
C ASN A 127 7.89 -9.79 3.14
N ASN A 128 8.89 -9.36 3.91
CA ASN A 128 10.25 -9.00 3.47
C ASN A 128 10.34 -7.90 2.41
N GLY A 129 9.46 -6.93 2.43
CA GLY A 129 9.58 -5.80 1.52
C GLY A 129 8.74 -4.62 1.93
N ASP A 130 9.06 -3.48 1.39
CA ASP A 130 8.35 -2.22 1.63
C ASP A 130 7.42 -1.91 0.46
N ILE A 131 6.36 -1.16 0.73
CA ILE A 131 5.53 -0.53 -0.29
C ILE A 131 6.01 0.91 -0.49
N TYR A 132 6.44 1.23 -1.72
CA TYR A 132 6.82 2.57 -2.12
C TYR A 132 6.00 3.04 -3.31
N VAL A 133 5.33 4.18 -3.18
CA VAL A 133 4.53 4.80 -4.25
C VAL A 133 4.98 6.24 -4.45
N GLU A 134 5.09 6.67 -5.69
CA GLU A 134 5.51 8.02 -6.04
C GLU A 134 4.73 8.57 -7.23
N ASN A 135 4.32 9.85 -7.13
CA ASN A 135 3.70 10.64 -8.22
C ASN A 135 2.40 10.02 -8.80
N VAL A 136 1.52 9.52 -7.95
CA VAL A 136 0.23 8.93 -8.34
C VAL A 136 -0.92 9.81 -7.89
N ASP A 137 -1.91 9.99 -8.76
CA ASP A 137 -3.14 10.72 -8.52
C ASP A 137 -4.34 9.78 -8.63
N GLY A 138 -4.98 9.47 -7.50
CA GLY A 138 -6.11 8.55 -7.39
C GLY A 138 -6.35 8.03 -5.99
N GLU A 139 -7.07 6.93 -5.90
CA GLU A 139 -7.29 6.22 -4.63
C GLU A 139 -6.14 5.24 -4.40
N ILE A 140 -5.50 5.32 -3.23
CA ILE A 140 -4.40 4.43 -2.87
C ILE A 140 -4.77 3.68 -1.60
N ASP A 141 -4.84 2.35 -1.73
CA ASP A 141 -4.98 1.40 -0.63
C ASP A 141 -3.69 0.57 -0.54
N ALA A 142 -2.89 0.80 0.49
CA ALA A 142 -1.59 0.16 0.70
C ALA A 142 -1.56 -0.57 2.04
N ASP A 143 -1.43 -1.88 1.99
CA ASP A 143 -1.46 -2.78 3.15
C ASP A 143 -0.18 -3.64 3.18
N ASP A 144 0.64 -3.42 4.20
CA ASP A 144 1.90 -4.13 4.41
C ASP A 144 1.90 -4.84 5.77
N LEU A 145 2.27 -6.11 5.79
CA LEU A 145 2.32 -6.85 7.05
C LEU A 145 3.65 -6.62 7.81
N ASN A 146 4.78 -6.65 7.09
CA ASN A 146 6.11 -6.62 7.72
C ASN A 146 7.08 -5.67 7.00
N GLY A 147 6.61 -4.54 6.55
CA GLY A 147 7.40 -3.52 5.86
C GLY A 147 6.87 -2.12 6.08
N LYS A 148 7.61 -1.18 5.57
CA LYS A 148 7.26 0.24 5.60
C LYS A 148 6.39 0.60 4.42
N VAL A 149 5.35 1.39 4.67
CA VAL A 149 4.56 2.04 3.63
C VAL A 149 5.05 3.47 3.44
N THR A 150 5.52 3.79 2.23
CA THR A 150 5.99 5.14 1.89
C THR A 150 5.29 5.62 0.63
N LEU A 151 4.49 6.68 0.75
CA LEU A 151 3.78 7.32 -0.35
C LEU A 151 4.30 8.75 -0.51
N LYS A 152 4.88 9.09 -1.66
CA LYS A 152 5.46 10.42 -1.92
C LYS A 152 4.77 11.13 -3.07
N ASN A 153 4.48 12.43 -2.87
CA ASN A 153 3.89 13.28 -3.89
C ASN A 153 2.65 12.65 -4.52
N VAL A 154 1.76 12.13 -3.67
CA VAL A 154 0.51 11.51 -4.11
C VAL A 154 -0.65 12.48 -3.95
N SER A 155 -1.69 12.29 -4.77
CA SER A 155 -2.90 13.09 -4.73
C SER A 155 -4.14 12.20 -4.67
N GLY A 156 -5.24 12.70 -4.08
CA GLY A 156 -6.50 11.98 -3.98
C GLY A 156 -6.81 11.50 -2.57
N SER A 157 -7.09 10.23 -2.38
CA SER A 157 -7.39 9.64 -1.07
C SER A 157 -6.47 8.45 -0.75
N VAL A 158 -6.14 8.29 0.54
CA VAL A 158 -5.18 7.29 1.00
C VAL A 158 -5.75 6.48 2.16
N VAL A 159 -5.63 5.16 2.04
CA VAL A 159 -5.68 4.20 3.14
C VAL A 159 -4.32 3.52 3.19
N ALA A 160 -3.57 3.72 4.27
CA ALA A 160 -2.25 3.15 4.44
C ALA A 160 -2.17 2.39 5.76
N HIS A 161 -1.85 1.11 5.67
CA HIS A 161 -1.73 0.23 6.81
C HIS A 161 -0.39 -0.50 6.81
N SER A 162 0.24 -0.59 7.98
CA SER A 162 1.34 -1.51 8.23
C SER A 162 1.15 -2.21 9.57
N LEU A 163 1.47 -3.50 9.68
CA LEU A 163 1.48 -4.13 10.98
C LEU A 163 2.80 -3.86 11.71
N ASN A 164 3.94 -4.12 11.05
CA ASN A 164 5.28 -3.97 11.64
C ASN A 164 6.17 -3.06 10.79
N GLY A 165 5.81 -1.81 10.69
CA GLY A 165 6.57 -0.80 9.95
C GLY A 165 5.97 0.59 10.08
N ALA A 166 6.75 1.58 9.72
CA ALA A 166 6.30 2.97 9.72
C ALA A 166 5.43 3.27 8.49
N VAL A 167 4.51 4.20 8.64
CA VAL A 167 3.67 4.74 7.55
C VAL A 167 4.09 6.18 7.31
N HIS A 168 4.72 6.45 6.14
CA HIS A 168 5.14 7.79 5.72
C HIS A 168 4.36 8.20 4.49
N VAL A 169 3.60 9.30 4.57
CA VAL A 169 2.75 9.76 3.47
C VAL A 169 2.94 11.25 3.25
N SER A 170 3.19 11.66 2.01
CA SER A 170 3.21 13.06 1.60
C SER A 170 2.19 13.28 0.48
N LEU A 171 1.13 14.04 0.80
CA LEU A 171 0.08 14.40 -0.14
C LEU A 171 0.32 15.78 -0.75
N ASP A 172 0.16 15.89 -2.07
CA ASP A 172 0.16 17.15 -2.80
C ASP A 172 -1.24 17.77 -2.84
N GLN A 173 -2.24 16.93 -3.06
CA GLN A 173 -3.65 17.31 -3.06
C GLN A 173 -4.49 16.21 -2.38
N VAL A 174 -5.55 16.65 -1.73
CA VAL A 174 -6.50 15.79 -1.00
C VAL A 174 -7.86 15.87 -1.66
N ASP A 175 -8.53 14.73 -1.86
CA ASP A 175 -9.94 14.72 -2.24
C ASP A 175 -10.79 15.21 -1.05
N PRO A 176 -11.46 16.39 -1.17
CA PRO A 176 -12.18 16.96 -0.04
C PRO A 176 -13.47 16.22 0.34
N SER A 177 -13.81 15.15 -0.38
CA SER A 177 -15.03 14.36 -0.15
C SER A 177 -14.75 12.99 0.46
N LYS A 178 -13.48 12.54 0.49
CA LYS A 178 -13.13 11.18 0.87
C LYS A 178 -12.43 11.11 2.22
N PRO A 179 -12.82 10.17 3.09
CA PRO A 179 -12.08 9.89 4.31
C PRO A 179 -10.73 9.24 4.01
N MET A 180 -9.80 9.35 4.96
CA MET A 180 -8.47 8.72 4.92
C MET A 180 -8.18 7.98 6.20
N SER A 181 -7.33 6.94 6.11
CA SER A 181 -6.91 6.17 7.28
C SER A 181 -5.43 5.82 7.19
N PHE A 182 -4.72 6.10 8.28
CA PHE A 182 -3.31 5.80 8.46
C PHE A 182 -3.16 4.99 9.73
N SER A 183 -2.65 3.77 9.62
CA SER A 183 -2.59 2.88 10.79
C SER A 183 -1.35 2.00 10.80
N THR A 184 -0.83 1.77 12.02
CA THR A 184 0.26 0.81 12.25
C THR A 184 0.11 0.19 13.64
N LEU A 185 0.59 -1.05 13.80
CA LEU A 185 0.70 -1.64 15.13
C LEU A 185 2.05 -1.27 15.77
N ASN A 186 3.15 -1.42 15.02
CA ASN A 186 4.51 -1.17 15.52
C ASN A 186 5.26 -0.27 14.54
N GLY A 187 5.19 1.03 14.74
CA GLY A 187 5.86 2.02 13.92
C GLY A 187 5.27 3.42 14.08
N ASP A 188 5.96 4.37 13.53
CA ASP A 188 5.50 5.76 13.51
C ASP A 188 4.60 6.03 12.31
N ILE A 189 3.67 6.97 12.48
CA ILE A 189 2.85 7.52 11.41
C ILE A 189 3.32 8.95 11.17
N ASP A 190 3.82 9.23 9.96
CA ASP A 190 4.31 10.54 9.53
C ASP A 190 3.55 10.96 8.28
N VAL A 191 2.66 11.93 8.41
CA VAL A 191 1.80 12.37 7.30
C VAL A 191 1.94 13.86 7.08
N THR A 192 2.37 14.22 5.87
CA THR A 192 2.44 15.61 5.40
C THR A 192 1.23 15.92 4.52
N LEU A 193 0.46 16.93 4.92
CA LEU A 193 -0.77 17.36 4.27
C LEU A 193 -0.62 18.79 3.70
N PRO A 194 -1.36 19.15 2.63
CA PRO A 194 -1.45 20.53 2.17
C PRO A 194 -1.95 21.46 3.30
N ASP A 195 -1.44 22.67 3.37
CA ASP A 195 -1.81 23.67 4.39
C ASP A 195 -3.30 24.05 4.37
N THR A 196 -3.95 23.91 3.21
CA THR A 196 -5.36 24.22 2.98
C THR A 196 -6.33 23.07 3.31
N VAL A 197 -5.81 21.91 3.75
CA VAL A 197 -6.63 20.74 4.05
C VAL A 197 -7.70 21.05 5.10
N LYS A 198 -8.91 20.55 4.89
CA LYS A 198 -10.01 20.60 5.84
C LYS A 198 -10.38 19.18 6.24
N ALA A 199 -10.30 18.85 7.52
CA ALA A 199 -10.57 17.51 7.99
C ALA A 199 -11.11 17.50 9.41
N ASN A 200 -11.93 16.49 9.72
CA ASN A 200 -12.17 16.03 11.06
C ASN A 200 -11.12 14.98 11.37
N VAL A 201 -10.37 15.12 12.45
CA VAL A 201 -9.28 14.21 12.77
C VAL A 201 -9.63 13.37 13.99
N ARG A 202 -9.36 12.08 13.87
CA ARG A 202 -9.40 11.11 14.96
C ARG A 202 -8.01 10.49 15.10
N MET A 203 -7.37 10.75 16.25
CA MET A 203 -5.98 10.36 16.48
C MET A 203 -5.91 9.49 17.73
N LYS A 204 -5.21 8.35 17.64
CA LYS A 204 -5.01 7.43 18.75
C LYS A 204 -3.62 6.81 18.70
N THR A 205 -2.91 6.88 19.82
CA THR A 205 -1.75 6.05 20.10
C THR A 205 -1.86 5.49 21.51
N ASP A 206 -1.51 4.20 21.69
CA ASP A 206 -1.53 3.60 23.03
C ASP A 206 -0.17 3.81 23.74
N ASN A 207 0.94 3.70 22.99
CA ASN A 207 2.30 3.88 23.48
C ASN A 207 3.07 4.84 22.56
N GLY A 208 2.82 6.14 22.70
CA GLY A 208 3.45 7.18 21.90
C GLY A 208 2.85 8.55 22.16
N GLU A 209 3.29 9.52 21.40
CA GLU A 209 2.85 10.91 21.46
C GLU A 209 2.34 11.37 20.09
N ILE A 210 1.51 12.41 20.08
CA ILE A 210 0.92 12.97 18.86
C ILE A 210 1.40 14.41 18.70
N TYR A 211 1.96 14.70 17.53
CA TYR A 211 2.47 16.02 17.18
C TYR A 211 1.79 16.53 15.92
N SER A 212 1.45 17.81 15.85
CA SER A 212 0.85 18.42 14.67
C SER A 212 1.36 19.83 14.45
N ASP A 213 1.67 20.15 13.19
CA ASP A 213 1.96 21.53 12.75
C ASP A 213 0.67 22.33 12.51
N PHE A 214 -0.48 21.65 12.43
CA PHE A 214 -1.78 22.31 12.30
C PHE A 214 -2.33 22.75 13.66
N ASP A 215 -3.06 23.86 13.65
CA ASP A 215 -3.89 24.26 14.79
C ASP A 215 -5.14 23.37 14.84
N VAL A 216 -5.05 22.27 15.56
CA VAL A 216 -6.14 21.32 15.72
C VAL A 216 -7.07 21.79 16.83
N LYS A 217 -8.30 22.15 16.49
CA LYS A 217 -9.33 22.45 17.49
C LYS A 217 -9.87 21.14 18.05
N LEU A 218 -9.42 20.80 19.24
CA LEU A 218 -9.89 19.59 19.93
C LEU A 218 -11.34 19.76 20.41
N ASP A 219 -12.12 18.70 20.31
CA ASP A 219 -13.50 18.67 20.79
C ASP A 219 -13.54 18.76 22.31
N ALA A 220 -14.45 19.60 22.86
CA ALA A 220 -14.57 19.90 24.27
C ALA A 220 -15.02 18.68 25.13
N GLY A 221 -15.25 17.52 24.54
CA GLY A 221 -15.70 16.29 25.19
C GLY A 221 -14.63 15.49 25.95
N GLY A 222 -13.37 15.92 25.94
CA GLY A 222 -12.26 15.25 26.63
C GLY A 222 -11.90 13.85 26.09
N PRO A 223 -10.73 13.28 26.49
CA PRO A 223 -10.19 12.03 25.92
C PRO A 223 -10.92 10.75 26.38
N SER A 224 -12.20 10.82 26.74
CA SER A 224 -12.89 9.65 27.29
C SER A 224 -14.36 9.61 26.88
N SER A 225 -14.66 9.07 25.71
CA SER A 225 -16.00 8.52 25.54
C SER A 225 -16.10 7.24 26.39
N LEU A 226 -16.86 7.32 27.48
CA LEU A 226 -17.14 6.17 28.31
C LEU A 226 -18.15 5.28 27.57
N SER A 227 -17.68 4.23 26.92
CA SER A 227 -18.58 3.18 26.43
C SER A 227 -18.79 2.16 27.54
N ALA A 228 -19.88 2.35 28.32
CA ALA A 228 -20.33 1.33 29.25
C ALA A 228 -21.13 0.30 28.46
N SER A 229 -20.58 -0.87 28.18
CA SER A 229 -21.39 -2.02 27.82
C SER A 229 -22.03 -2.55 29.10
N GLY A 230 -23.37 -2.69 29.12
CA GLY A 230 -24.07 -3.23 30.27
C GLY A 230 -23.52 -4.59 30.69
N ARG A 231 -23.94 -5.04 31.89
CA ARG A 231 -23.55 -6.33 32.46
C ARG A 231 -23.89 -7.45 31.47
N ARG A 232 -22.89 -8.22 31.09
CA ARG A 232 -23.09 -9.39 30.22
C ARG A 232 -23.83 -10.51 30.97
N PRO A 233 -24.43 -11.49 30.27
CA PRO A 233 -25.13 -12.61 30.91
C PRO A 233 -24.24 -13.44 31.87
N ASP A 234 -22.92 -13.39 31.69
CA ASP A 234 -21.91 -14.03 32.53
C ASP A 234 -21.57 -13.26 33.81
N GLY A 235 -22.24 -12.12 34.03
CA GLY A 235 -22.04 -11.26 35.20
C GLY A 235 -20.85 -10.29 35.08
N SER A 236 -20.07 -10.33 34.01
CA SER A 236 -18.94 -9.41 33.82
C SER A 236 -19.43 -8.01 33.40
N TYR A 237 -18.73 -6.98 33.89
CA TYR A 237 -18.95 -5.58 33.54
C TYR A 237 -17.72 -5.09 32.80
N HIS A 238 -17.86 -4.71 31.54
CA HIS A 238 -16.76 -4.16 30.72
C HIS A 238 -16.90 -2.65 30.63
N LEU A 239 -15.89 -1.93 31.10
CA LEU A 239 -15.72 -0.50 30.92
C LEU A 239 -14.57 -0.29 29.93
N HIS A 240 -14.85 0.37 28.81
CA HIS A 240 -13.81 0.72 27.84
C HIS A 240 -13.66 2.24 27.80
N PHE A 241 -12.45 2.71 28.03
CA PHE A 241 -12.07 4.11 27.87
C PHE A 241 -11.45 4.28 26.49
N ASP A 242 -12.11 5.02 25.61
CA ASP A 242 -11.50 5.41 24.33
C ASP A 242 -10.57 6.61 24.57
N ARG A 243 -9.28 6.42 24.34
CA ARG A 243 -8.24 7.46 24.46
C ARG A 243 -8.02 8.23 23.15
N SER A 244 -8.94 8.16 22.20
CA SER A 244 -8.83 8.89 20.94
C SER A 244 -8.99 10.39 21.19
N LEU A 245 -8.12 11.18 20.56
CA LEU A 245 -8.28 12.62 20.41
C LEU A 245 -9.12 12.90 19.16
N HIS A 246 -10.18 13.68 19.34
CA HIS A 246 -11.03 14.14 18.25
C HIS A 246 -10.87 15.65 18.09
N GLY A 247 -10.84 16.12 16.85
CA GLY A 247 -10.72 17.55 16.58
C GLY A 247 -10.92 17.88 15.11
N THR A 248 -10.77 19.16 14.80
CA THR A 248 -10.93 19.69 13.44
C THR A 248 -9.73 20.49 12.99
N ILE A 249 -9.37 20.34 11.72
CA ILE A 249 -8.37 21.15 11.01
C ILE A 249 -9.12 22.05 10.04
N ASN A 250 -8.84 23.36 10.05
CA ASN A 250 -9.38 24.38 9.14
C ASN A 250 -10.91 24.34 9.00
N GLY A 251 -11.63 24.07 10.12
CA GLY A 251 -13.09 24.11 10.16
C GLY A 251 -13.77 22.78 9.83
N GLY A 252 -13.01 21.69 9.70
CA GLY A 252 -13.56 20.36 9.51
C GLY A 252 -13.87 19.98 8.06
N GLY A 253 -14.01 18.69 7.81
CA GLY A 253 -14.24 18.07 6.51
C GLY A 253 -14.44 16.56 6.65
N PRO A 254 -13.97 15.75 5.68
CA PRO A 254 -13.98 14.30 5.80
C PRO A 254 -13.15 13.83 7.00
N GLU A 255 -13.43 12.62 7.47
CA GLU A 255 -12.71 12.05 8.60
C GLU A 255 -11.33 11.52 8.20
N PHE A 256 -10.29 11.95 8.90
CA PHE A 256 -8.93 11.42 8.80
C PHE A 256 -8.58 10.72 10.09
N GLN A 257 -8.35 9.42 9.99
CA GLN A 257 -8.02 8.57 11.12
C GLN A 257 -6.53 8.25 11.17
N PHE A 258 -5.92 8.46 12.35
CA PHE A 258 -4.52 8.11 12.63
C PHE A 258 -4.51 7.19 13.83
N THR A 259 -4.00 5.96 13.66
CA THR A 259 -4.00 4.97 14.74
C THR A 259 -2.65 4.24 14.79
N SER A 260 -1.91 4.42 15.88
CA SER A 260 -0.73 3.62 16.20
C SER A 260 -0.95 2.89 17.52
N TYR A 261 -0.39 1.69 17.68
CA TYR A 261 -0.34 1.04 18.98
C TYR A 261 0.99 1.35 19.69
N ASN A 262 2.12 1.16 18.99
CA ASN A 262 3.46 1.47 19.47
C ASN A 262 4.17 2.39 18.48
N GLY A 263 4.10 3.69 18.69
CA GLY A 263 4.77 4.69 17.85
C GLY A 263 4.17 6.07 17.95
N GLN A 264 4.88 7.02 17.42
CA GLN A 264 4.51 8.43 17.38
C GLN A 264 3.60 8.71 16.19
N ILE A 265 2.78 9.75 16.31
CA ILE A 265 1.98 10.27 15.20
C ILE A 265 2.43 11.71 14.92
N TYR A 266 2.92 11.94 13.70
CA TYR A 266 3.32 13.25 13.22
C TYR A 266 2.41 13.70 12.09
N ILE A 267 1.83 14.89 12.19
CA ILE A 267 0.97 15.48 11.16
C ILE A 267 1.60 16.81 10.74
N HIS A 268 2.32 16.77 9.62
CA HIS A 268 3.05 17.90 9.11
C HIS A 268 2.24 18.72 8.12
N LYS A 269 2.55 19.99 8.09
CA LYS A 269 2.04 20.96 7.13
C LYS A 269 3.04 21.15 6.00
N LYS A 270 2.57 21.08 4.77
CA LYS A 270 3.39 21.28 3.58
C LYS A 270 3.64 22.76 3.30
#